data_31814c404b45755e7a0ffc5fc06d4a3b
#
_entry.id   31814c404b45755e7a0ffc5fc06d4a3b
#
_cell.length_a   1.000
_cell.length_b   1.000
_cell.length_c   1.000
_cell.angle_alpha   90.00
_cell.angle_beta   90.00
_cell.angle_gamma   90.00
#
_symmetry.space_group_name_H-M   'P 1'
#
loop_
_entity.id
_entity.type
_entity.pdbx_description
1 polymer ?
#
loop_
_entity_poly.entity_id
_entity_poly.type
_entity_poly.pdbx_seq_one_letter_code
_entity_poly.pdbx_strand_id
1 'polypeptide(L)'
;MKQLILFLLCLSTWTAQAKIYNVKDYGAKADGTTIDTPAINRAIEEAASQGGGTIYFPAGEYACYSIRLASHIHLYIEQGAQIVGAFPSATEGYDLAEPNEHTQFQDFGHSHWKNSLIWGIGLEDITISG
;
A
#
# COMPACT_ATOMS: atom_id res chain seq x y z
N MET A 1 38.25 -2.20 -50.04
CA MET A 1 36.99 -2.79 -49.58
C MET A 1 36.70 -2.25 -48.18
N LYS A 2 35.71 -1.42 -48.09
CA LYS A 2 35.26 -0.89 -46.78
C LYS A 2 34.14 -1.79 -46.29
N GLN A 3 34.40 -2.55 -45.25
CA GLN A 3 33.34 -3.30 -44.58
C GLN A 3 32.56 -2.34 -43.70
N LEU A 4 31.28 -2.16 -44.06
CA LEU A 4 30.34 -1.40 -43.27
C LEU A 4 29.86 -2.32 -42.16
N ILE A 5 30.37 -2.16 -40.90
CA ILE A 5 29.87 -2.83 -39.76
C ILE A 5 28.60 -2.08 -39.30
N LEU A 6 27.47 -2.64 -39.67
CA LEU A 6 26.17 -2.16 -39.20
C LEU A 6 26.01 -2.56 -37.76
N PHE A 7 26.28 -1.67 -36.80
CA PHE A 7 25.99 -1.85 -35.40
C PHE A 7 24.45 -1.71 -35.24
N LEU A 8 23.76 -2.86 -35.24
CA LEU A 8 22.34 -2.91 -34.90
C LEU A 8 22.24 -2.71 -33.40
N LEU A 9 22.02 -1.47 -32.97
CA LEU A 9 21.70 -1.14 -31.58
C LEU A 9 20.30 -1.64 -31.30
N CYS A 10 20.17 -2.85 -30.77
CA CYS A 10 18.92 -3.33 -30.19
C CYS A 10 18.63 -2.49 -28.93
N LEU A 11 17.92 -1.39 -29.12
CA LEU A 11 17.23 -0.75 -27.99
C LEU A 11 16.14 -1.72 -27.52
N SER A 12 16.47 -2.55 -26.55
CA SER A 12 15.45 -3.22 -25.76
C SER A 12 14.74 -2.17 -24.93
N THR A 13 13.64 -1.66 -25.44
CA THR A 13 12.72 -0.85 -24.67
C THR A 13 12.12 -1.77 -23.59
N TRP A 14 12.68 -1.74 -22.40
CA TRP A 14 12.02 -2.30 -21.22
C TRP A 14 10.79 -1.45 -20.96
N THR A 15 9.66 -1.90 -21.44
CA THR A 15 8.38 -1.36 -20.97
C THR A 15 8.21 -1.81 -19.54
N ALA A 16 8.49 -0.91 -18.59
CA ALA A 16 8.13 -1.14 -17.20
C ALA A 16 6.60 -1.17 -17.11
N GLN A 17 6.03 -2.38 -17.15
CA GLN A 17 4.61 -2.56 -17.01
C GLN A 17 4.29 -2.52 -15.51
N ALA A 18 3.46 -1.56 -15.08
CA ALA A 18 2.99 -1.47 -13.71
C ALA A 18 2.27 -2.75 -13.34
N LYS A 19 2.82 -3.53 -12.40
CA LYS A 19 2.22 -4.79 -11.94
C LYS A 19 1.05 -4.49 -11.00
N ILE A 20 -0.01 -5.28 -11.14
CA ILE A 20 -1.21 -5.20 -10.30
C ILE A 20 -1.17 -6.34 -9.28
N TYR A 21 -1.37 -5.99 -8.02
CA TYR A 21 -1.43 -6.91 -6.88
C TYR A 21 -2.84 -6.87 -6.30
N ASN A 22 -3.63 -7.92 -6.56
CA ASN A 22 -4.98 -8.02 -6.03
C ASN A 22 -4.93 -8.49 -4.57
N VAL A 23 -5.49 -7.69 -3.67
CA VAL A 23 -5.44 -7.99 -2.22
C VAL A 23 -6.12 -9.34 -1.88
N LYS A 24 -7.07 -9.80 -2.69
CA LYS A 24 -7.71 -11.10 -2.50
C LYS A 24 -6.77 -12.28 -2.75
N ASP A 25 -5.77 -12.12 -3.61
CA ASP A 25 -4.74 -13.14 -3.86
C ASP A 25 -3.82 -13.30 -2.65
N TYR A 26 -3.81 -12.33 -1.74
CA TYR A 26 -3.05 -12.33 -0.48
C TYR A 26 -3.89 -12.76 0.72
N GLY A 27 -5.16 -13.10 0.52
CA GLY A 27 -6.05 -13.63 1.53
C GLY A 27 -7.10 -12.67 2.07
N ALA A 28 -7.24 -11.47 1.50
CA ALA A 28 -8.31 -10.55 1.90
C ALA A 28 -9.69 -11.14 1.61
N LYS A 29 -10.60 -11.04 2.56
CA LYS A 29 -11.98 -11.58 2.47
C LYS A 29 -12.97 -10.56 1.93
N ALA A 30 -12.78 -9.30 2.26
CA ALA A 30 -13.69 -8.21 1.89
C ALA A 30 -15.15 -8.45 2.32
N ASP A 31 -15.33 -9.04 3.50
CA ASP A 31 -16.63 -9.40 4.08
C ASP A 31 -17.12 -8.43 5.16
N GLY A 32 -16.37 -7.36 5.41
CA GLY A 32 -16.68 -6.34 6.42
C GLY A 32 -16.42 -6.76 7.87
N THR A 33 -16.03 -8.00 8.12
CA THR A 33 -15.84 -8.55 9.48
C THR A 33 -14.46 -9.13 9.72
N THR A 34 -13.90 -9.84 8.75
CA THR A 34 -12.54 -10.35 8.81
C THR A 34 -11.55 -9.20 8.70
N ILE A 35 -10.55 -9.16 9.57
CA ILE A 35 -9.49 -8.15 9.48
C ILE A 35 -8.59 -8.45 8.28
N ASP A 36 -8.66 -7.61 7.26
CA ASP A 36 -7.93 -7.78 6.00
C ASP A 36 -6.56 -7.08 5.99
N THR A 37 -6.22 -6.33 7.03
CA THR A 37 -4.94 -5.61 7.14
C THR A 37 -3.71 -6.49 6.84
N PRO A 38 -3.59 -7.72 7.37
CA PRO A 38 -2.41 -8.55 7.09
C PRO A 38 -2.27 -8.89 5.59
N ALA A 39 -3.37 -9.18 4.92
CA ALA A 39 -3.38 -9.46 3.48
C ALA A 39 -2.98 -8.24 2.67
N ILE A 40 -3.54 -7.09 2.98
CA ILE A 40 -3.26 -5.81 2.31
C ILE A 40 -1.80 -5.42 2.50
N ASN A 41 -1.28 -5.47 3.72
CA ASN A 41 0.12 -5.12 3.99
C ASN A 41 1.09 -6.09 3.29
N ARG A 42 0.79 -7.39 3.20
CA ARG A 42 1.59 -8.33 2.39
C ARG A 42 1.61 -7.97 0.91
N ALA A 43 0.48 -7.57 0.34
CA ALA A 43 0.43 -7.13 -1.05
C ALA A 43 1.29 -5.89 -1.28
N ILE A 44 1.26 -4.92 -0.36
CA ILE A 44 2.10 -3.72 -0.42
C ILE A 44 3.59 -4.07 -0.29
N GLU A 45 3.95 -4.93 0.65
CA GLU A 45 5.34 -5.38 0.85
C GLU A 45 5.89 -6.10 -0.38
N GLU A 46 5.09 -6.99 -0.98
CA GLU A 46 5.47 -7.67 -2.22
C GLU A 46 5.66 -6.68 -3.38
N ALA A 47 4.72 -5.77 -3.58
CA ALA A 47 4.83 -4.73 -4.60
C ALA A 47 6.07 -3.85 -4.38
N ALA A 48 6.33 -3.42 -3.15
CA ALA A 48 7.50 -2.63 -2.80
C ALA A 48 8.81 -3.37 -3.08
N SER A 49 8.87 -4.67 -2.81
CA SER A 49 10.05 -5.52 -3.11
C SER A 49 10.36 -5.61 -4.60
N GLN A 50 9.36 -5.39 -5.45
CA GLN A 50 9.46 -5.39 -6.92
C GLN A 50 9.57 -4.00 -7.53
N GLY A 51 9.78 -2.97 -6.72
CA GLY A 51 9.95 -1.58 -7.19
C GLY A 51 8.65 -0.77 -7.24
N GLY A 52 7.56 -1.28 -6.71
CA GLY A 52 6.26 -0.63 -6.67
C GLY A 52 5.20 -1.30 -7.52
N GLY A 53 4.02 -0.72 -7.54
CA GLY A 53 2.90 -1.24 -8.34
C GLY A 53 1.55 -0.79 -7.82
N THR A 54 0.51 -1.32 -8.43
CA THR A 54 -0.88 -1.03 -8.06
C THR A 54 -1.42 -2.12 -7.14
N ILE A 55 -1.87 -1.73 -5.97
CA ILE A 55 -2.58 -2.58 -5.03
C ILE A 55 -4.08 -2.43 -5.33
N TYR A 56 -4.67 -3.49 -5.84
CA TYR A 56 -6.03 -3.49 -6.34
C TYR A 56 -7.00 -4.06 -5.32
N PHE A 57 -8.02 -3.27 -5.02
CA PHE A 57 -9.12 -3.62 -4.12
C PHE A 57 -10.38 -3.86 -4.94
N PRO A 58 -10.75 -5.11 -5.28
CA PRO A 58 -12.05 -5.42 -5.86
C PRO A 58 -13.20 -5.00 -4.96
N ALA A 59 -14.39 -4.85 -5.53
CA ALA A 59 -15.60 -4.53 -4.76
C ALA A 59 -15.76 -5.42 -3.53
N GLY A 60 -16.13 -4.83 -2.41
CA GLY A 60 -16.29 -5.47 -1.10
C GLY A 60 -15.91 -4.55 0.04
N GLU A 61 -16.07 -5.00 1.25
CA GLU A 61 -15.86 -4.21 2.47
C GLU A 61 -14.66 -4.77 3.25
N TYR A 62 -13.57 -4.02 3.27
CA TYR A 62 -12.30 -4.40 3.87
C TYR A 62 -12.18 -3.80 5.27
N ALA A 63 -12.41 -4.62 6.30
CA ALA A 63 -12.22 -4.20 7.69
C ALA A 63 -10.72 -4.17 8.02
N CYS A 64 -10.21 -2.99 8.38
CA CYS A 64 -8.77 -2.76 8.49
C CYS A 64 -8.39 -2.05 9.78
N TYR A 65 -7.20 -2.35 10.24
CA TYR A 65 -6.40 -1.52 11.12
C TYR A 65 -5.40 -0.70 10.27
N SER A 66 -4.16 -0.58 10.69
CA SER A 66 -3.18 0.25 10.00
C SER A 66 -2.65 -0.38 8.70
N ILE A 67 -2.95 0.24 7.58
CA ILE A 67 -2.36 -0.03 6.28
C ILE A 67 -1.06 0.77 6.19
N ARG A 68 0.05 0.07 5.98
CA ARG A 68 1.39 0.65 5.90
C ARG A 68 1.78 0.85 4.45
N LEU A 69 1.89 2.11 4.03
CA LEU A 69 2.30 2.46 2.68
C LEU A 69 3.81 2.25 2.48
N ALA A 70 4.20 2.08 1.24
CA ALA A 70 5.57 2.09 0.76
C ALA A 70 5.69 3.03 -0.45
N SER A 71 6.90 3.42 -0.84
CA SER A 71 7.12 4.26 -2.02
C SER A 71 6.70 3.55 -3.30
N HIS A 72 6.27 4.31 -4.29
CA HIS A 72 5.84 3.85 -5.62
C HIS A 72 4.62 2.93 -5.60
N ILE A 73 3.71 3.15 -4.65
CA ILE A 73 2.48 2.37 -4.50
C ILE A 73 1.27 3.20 -4.90
N HIS A 74 0.44 2.60 -5.74
CA HIS A 74 -0.88 3.10 -6.07
C HIS A 74 -1.94 2.19 -5.42
N LEU A 75 -2.70 2.70 -4.46
CA LEU A 75 -3.90 2.03 -3.96
C LEU A 75 -5.06 2.34 -4.90
N TYR A 76 -5.52 1.36 -5.65
CA TYR A 76 -6.69 1.48 -6.50
C TYR A 76 -7.89 0.78 -5.87
N ILE A 77 -8.84 1.59 -5.42
CA ILE A 77 -10.05 1.14 -4.72
C ILE A 77 -11.18 1.17 -5.73
N GLU A 78 -11.56 -0.02 -6.24
CA GLU A 78 -12.58 -0.13 -7.27
C GLU A 78 -13.94 0.41 -6.81
N GLN A 79 -14.77 0.76 -7.77
CA GLN A 79 -16.16 1.12 -7.48
C GLN A 79 -16.85 -0.04 -6.72
N GLY A 80 -17.46 0.28 -5.57
CA GLY A 80 -18.05 -0.72 -4.68
C GLY A 80 -17.07 -1.35 -3.69
N ALA A 81 -15.79 -0.97 -3.71
CA ALA A 81 -14.85 -1.30 -2.66
C ALA A 81 -14.86 -0.23 -1.56
N GLN A 82 -14.76 -0.66 -0.31
CA GLN A 82 -14.67 0.22 0.85
C GLN A 82 -13.59 -0.27 1.81
N ILE A 83 -12.72 0.63 2.25
CA ILE A 83 -11.79 0.40 3.35
C ILE A 83 -12.42 0.96 4.61
N VAL A 84 -12.67 0.10 5.59
CA VAL A 84 -13.38 0.45 6.81
C VAL A 84 -12.46 0.27 8.01
N GLY A 85 -12.31 1.32 8.82
CA GLY A 85 -11.56 1.24 10.07
C GLY A 85 -12.31 0.35 11.07
N ALA A 86 -11.67 -0.75 11.49
CA ALA A 86 -12.23 -1.67 12.45
C ALA A 86 -12.04 -1.17 13.90
N PHE A 87 -12.94 -1.58 14.79
CA PHE A 87 -12.75 -1.34 16.21
C PHE A 87 -11.65 -2.25 16.76
N PRO A 88 -10.66 -1.70 17.49
CA PRO A 88 -9.62 -2.51 18.09
C PRO A 88 -10.20 -3.45 19.16
N SER A 89 -9.59 -4.65 19.26
CA SER A 89 -9.87 -5.60 20.33
C SER A 89 -8.84 -5.46 21.46
N ALA A 90 -8.93 -6.32 22.47
CA ALA A 90 -7.95 -6.36 23.54
C ALA A 90 -6.54 -6.80 23.08
N THR A 91 -6.47 -7.51 21.94
CA THR A 91 -5.22 -8.13 21.43
C THR A 91 -4.82 -7.63 20.06
N GLU A 92 -5.70 -6.97 19.30
CA GLU A 92 -5.46 -6.51 17.94
C GLU A 92 -5.95 -5.09 17.75
N GLY A 93 -5.25 -4.32 16.96
CA GLY A 93 -5.62 -2.94 16.68
C GLY A 93 -4.68 -2.25 15.72
N TYR A 94 -4.75 -0.95 15.74
CA TYR A 94 -3.90 -0.07 14.94
C TYR A 94 -2.45 -0.13 15.43
N ASP A 95 -1.54 0.26 14.56
CA ASP A 95 -0.13 0.41 14.92
C ASP A 95 0.01 1.38 16.10
N LEU A 96 1.01 1.12 16.93
CA LEU A 96 1.28 2.00 18.07
C LEU A 96 1.70 3.38 17.57
N ALA A 97 1.21 4.40 18.27
CA ALA A 97 1.67 5.75 18.05
C ALA A 97 3.19 5.83 18.26
N GLU A 98 3.87 6.53 17.38
CA GLU A 98 5.30 6.78 17.53
C GLU A 98 5.58 7.62 18.76
N PRO A 99 6.63 7.29 19.54
CA PRO A 99 7.05 8.13 20.66
C PRO A 99 7.60 9.46 20.14
N ASN A 100 7.26 10.55 20.81
CA ASN A 100 7.84 11.85 20.55
C ASN A 100 7.98 12.67 21.85
N GLU A 101 8.74 13.74 21.80
CA GLU A 101 9.00 14.60 22.97
C GLU A 101 7.77 15.40 23.45
N HIS A 102 6.71 15.43 22.64
CA HIS A 102 5.49 16.17 22.92
C HIS A 102 4.36 15.31 23.47
N THR A 103 4.60 14.03 23.77
CA THR A 103 3.57 13.09 24.25
C THR A 103 2.87 13.53 25.53
N GLN A 104 3.51 14.40 26.30
CA GLN A 104 2.93 14.96 27.53
C GLN A 104 1.89 16.05 27.29
N PHE A 105 1.81 16.57 26.07
CA PHE A 105 0.85 17.61 25.70
C PHE A 105 -0.32 17.00 24.92
N GLN A 106 -1.52 17.47 25.20
CA GLN A 106 -2.68 17.12 24.39
C GLN A 106 -2.65 17.94 23.10
N ASP A 107 -2.38 17.27 21.99
CA ASP A 107 -2.20 17.91 20.68
C ASP A 107 -3.31 17.64 19.68
N PHE A 108 -4.37 16.98 20.11
CA PHE A 108 -5.52 16.63 19.28
C PHE A 108 -5.16 15.82 18.00
N GLY A 109 -4.13 14.98 18.09
CA GLY A 109 -3.70 14.10 16.99
C GLY A 109 -2.68 14.70 16.03
N HIS A 110 -2.04 15.81 16.39
CA HIS A 110 -1.05 16.47 15.55
C HIS A 110 0.40 15.95 15.72
N SER A 111 0.67 15.10 16.69
CA SER A 111 2.01 14.58 16.96
C SER A 111 2.17 13.07 16.80
N HIS A 112 1.11 12.36 16.45
CA HIS A 112 1.11 10.91 16.28
C HIS A 112 0.41 10.53 14.97
N TRP A 113 1.11 9.81 14.08
CA TRP A 113 0.66 9.51 12.73
C TRP A 113 0.48 8.03 12.46
N LYS A 114 1.33 7.15 13.05
CA LYS A 114 1.27 5.71 12.80
C LYS A 114 0.01 5.04 13.33
N ASN A 115 -0.59 5.61 14.37
CA ASN A 115 -1.88 5.20 14.92
C ASN A 115 -3.03 5.68 14.00
N SER A 116 -3.00 5.26 12.75
CA SER A 116 -3.92 5.71 11.71
C SER A 116 -4.35 4.55 10.82
N LEU A 117 -5.46 4.72 10.11
CA LEU A 117 -5.95 3.71 9.16
C LEU A 117 -4.99 3.49 7.99
N ILE A 118 -4.40 4.57 7.50
CA ILE A 118 -3.39 4.53 6.42
C ILE A 118 -2.26 5.48 6.81
N TRP A 119 -1.03 5.00 6.78
CA TRP A 119 0.11 5.84 7.08
C TRP A 119 1.36 5.48 6.29
N GLY A 120 2.28 6.44 6.23
CA GLY A 120 3.62 6.28 5.65
C GLY A 120 4.51 7.44 6.05
N ILE A 121 5.81 7.22 6.10
CA ILE A 121 6.80 8.23 6.50
C ILE A 121 7.92 8.24 5.47
N GLY A 122 8.26 9.46 4.98
CA GLY A 122 9.38 9.66 4.06
C GLY A 122 9.21 8.96 2.72
N LEU A 123 7.97 8.73 2.29
CA LEU A 123 7.65 8.05 1.04
C LEU A 123 7.56 9.02 -0.13
N GLU A 124 7.72 8.48 -1.33
CA GLU A 124 7.55 9.21 -2.59
C GLU A 124 6.69 8.41 -3.56
N ASP A 125 6.05 9.11 -4.49
CA ASP A 125 5.23 8.53 -5.56
C ASP A 125 4.10 7.65 -5.02
N ILE A 126 3.21 8.24 -4.24
CA ILE A 126 2.02 7.59 -3.69
C ILE A 126 0.77 8.11 -4.38
N THR A 127 -0.09 7.20 -4.79
CA THR A 127 -1.41 7.52 -5.33
C THR A 127 -2.48 6.70 -4.62
N ILE A 128 -3.60 7.33 -4.30
CA ILE A 128 -4.83 6.65 -3.85
C ILE A 128 -5.94 7.13 -4.76
N SER A 129 -6.59 6.20 -5.44
CA SER A 129 -7.69 6.52 -6.36
C SER A 129 -8.75 5.41 -6.39
N GLY A 130 -9.84 5.70 -7.06
CA GLY A 130 -10.94 4.75 -7.22
C GLY A 130 -12.12 5.34 -7.93
#